data_48f539ed71f6478564794e788a63e439
#
_entry.id   48f539ed71f6478564794e788a63e439
#
_cell.length_a   1.000
_cell.length_b   1.000
_cell.length_c   1.000
_cell.angle_alpha   90.00
_cell.angle_beta   90.00
_cell.angle_gamma   90.00
#
_symmetry.space_group_name_H-M   'P 1'
#
loop_
_entity.id
_entity.type
_entity.pdbx_description
1 polymer ?
#
loop_
_entity_poly.entity_id
_entity_poly.type
_entity_poly.pdbx_seq_one_letter_code
_entity_poly.pdbx_strand_id
1 'polypeptide(L)'
;MSTRYDIRKVNIKDLIEPVTKWDYVKSIYIFGSRAYNTGSPRSDIDILIYSDKPIPRDDFMELRRLEEALDVFYTIDNRNAVSMVNDSWLNRDDLIKTIDAQLLWDRDSGFNVPELNKHDAMPLFDRYNYKMSCLPSYTGYQEKFFDKYGPGCVFVIMPFDKRYDKLYEVLKEVFNRLRLTAVRADENTFHADLWENVNVYLDCCVAAVAFFEKKLCKSFNPNVALEVGYMLGRGKKVFIIKDRRIKDLPTDMKGKICYDYNPSGKNDSLEAKLGEWIQKNL
;
A
#
# COMPACT_ATOMS: atom_id res chain seq x y z
N MET A 1 22.00 12.81 -6.47
CA MET A 1 20.63 12.27 -6.41
C MET A 1 20.57 11.14 -7.43
N SER A 2 20.56 9.89 -6.98
CA SER A 2 20.44 8.72 -7.86
C SER A 2 19.09 8.79 -8.57
N THR A 3 19.09 8.81 -9.89
CA THR A 3 17.88 8.65 -10.69
C THR A 3 17.46 7.19 -10.57
N ARG A 4 16.55 6.90 -9.63
CA ARG A 4 15.95 5.56 -9.55
C ARG A 4 15.26 5.26 -10.88
N TYR A 5 15.63 4.17 -11.50
CA TYR A 5 15.15 3.76 -12.80
C TYR A 5 13.66 3.42 -12.77
N ASP A 6 12.94 3.87 -13.79
CA ASP A 6 11.62 3.34 -14.09
C ASP A 6 11.82 1.92 -14.67
N ILE A 7 11.27 0.89 -14.03
CA ILE A 7 11.42 -0.51 -14.46
C ILE A 7 10.97 -0.72 -15.91
N ARG A 8 10.06 0.12 -16.41
CA ARG A 8 9.65 0.13 -17.83
C ARG A 8 10.79 0.44 -18.79
N LYS A 9 11.90 0.97 -18.28
CA LYS A 9 13.10 1.33 -19.04
C LYS A 9 14.29 0.40 -18.74
N VAL A 10 14.17 -0.45 -17.72
CA VAL A 10 15.21 -1.42 -17.34
C VAL A 10 14.92 -2.72 -18.07
N ASN A 11 15.90 -3.23 -18.79
CA ASN A 11 15.83 -4.57 -19.34
C ASN A 11 16.06 -5.57 -18.19
N ILE A 12 14.99 -6.13 -17.66
CA ILE A 12 15.04 -7.10 -16.58
C ILE A 12 15.91 -8.30 -16.92
N LYS A 13 15.90 -8.73 -18.18
CA LYS A 13 16.74 -9.85 -18.63
C LYS A 13 18.22 -9.55 -18.43
N ASP A 14 18.68 -8.38 -18.87
CA ASP A 14 20.09 -7.97 -18.72
C ASP A 14 20.48 -7.86 -17.24
N LEU A 15 19.54 -7.43 -16.40
CA LEU A 15 19.77 -7.27 -14.96
C LEU A 15 19.96 -8.60 -14.24
N ILE A 16 19.20 -9.65 -14.60
CA ILE A 16 19.26 -10.97 -13.93
C ILE A 16 20.20 -11.96 -14.64
N GLU A 17 20.65 -11.68 -15.85
CA GLU A 17 21.54 -12.57 -16.61
C GLU A 17 22.79 -13.00 -15.83
N PRO A 18 23.48 -12.13 -15.07
CA PRO A 18 24.60 -12.56 -14.23
C PRO A 18 24.22 -13.63 -13.20
N VAL A 19 23.02 -13.54 -12.63
CA VAL A 19 22.52 -14.50 -11.61
C VAL A 19 22.28 -15.87 -12.20
N THR A 20 21.89 -15.96 -13.47
CA THR A 20 21.63 -17.23 -14.14
C THR A 20 22.90 -18.11 -14.30
N LYS A 21 24.06 -17.49 -14.16
CA LYS A 21 25.39 -18.16 -14.26
C LYS A 21 25.80 -18.81 -12.93
N TRP A 22 25.13 -18.49 -11.83
CA TRP A 22 25.44 -19.09 -10.54
C TRP A 22 24.88 -20.51 -10.49
N ASP A 23 25.73 -21.48 -10.27
CA ASP A 23 25.44 -22.93 -10.35
C ASP A 23 24.40 -23.41 -9.30
N TYR A 24 24.26 -22.67 -8.23
CA TYR A 24 23.34 -22.95 -7.11
C TYR A 24 21.96 -22.30 -7.24
N VAL A 25 21.71 -21.49 -8.27
CA VAL A 25 20.39 -20.85 -8.49
C VAL A 25 19.50 -21.77 -9.31
N LYS A 26 18.28 -22.00 -8.85
CA LYS A 26 17.25 -22.80 -9.52
C LYS A 26 16.35 -21.94 -10.39
N SER A 27 15.79 -20.89 -9.81
CA SER A 27 14.86 -19.99 -10.49
C SER A 27 14.91 -18.59 -9.91
N ILE A 28 14.49 -17.61 -10.71
CA ILE A 28 14.48 -16.19 -10.37
C ILE A 28 13.08 -15.66 -10.65
N TYR A 29 12.54 -14.92 -9.69
CA TYR A 29 11.22 -14.33 -9.74
C TYR A 29 11.29 -12.83 -9.52
N ILE A 30 10.30 -12.09 -10.06
CA ILE A 30 10.01 -10.73 -9.66
C ILE A 30 8.71 -10.72 -8.88
N PHE A 31 8.64 -9.89 -7.85
CA PHE A 31 7.43 -9.69 -7.07
C PHE A 31 7.30 -8.21 -6.66
N GLY A 32 6.31 -7.88 -5.87
CA GLY A 32 6.18 -6.53 -5.38
C GLY A 32 5.55 -5.54 -6.36
N SER A 33 5.61 -4.29 -5.97
CA SER A 33 4.89 -3.21 -6.63
C SER A 33 5.24 -3.06 -8.11
N ARG A 34 6.45 -3.41 -8.50
CA ARG A 34 6.89 -3.28 -9.89
C ARG A 34 6.46 -4.45 -10.77
N ALA A 35 6.38 -5.65 -10.22
CA ALA A 35 5.88 -6.82 -10.94
C ALA A 35 4.44 -6.62 -11.44
N TYR A 36 3.67 -5.84 -10.70
CA TYR A 36 2.25 -5.60 -10.95
C TYR A 36 1.92 -4.20 -11.48
N ASN A 37 2.91 -3.44 -11.96
CA ASN A 37 2.72 -2.06 -12.42
C ASN A 37 2.10 -1.11 -11.38
N THR A 38 2.27 -1.43 -10.10
CA THR A 38 1.75 -0.62 -8.99
C THR A 38 2.81 0.25 -8.35
N GLY A 39 4.04 0.13 -8.83
CA GLY A 39 5.19 0.87 -8.32
C GLY A 39 5.17 2.34 -8.74
N SER A 40 5.72 3.18 -7.86
CA SER A 40 6.10 4.55 -8.19
C SER A 40 7.52 4.57 -8.79
N PRO A 41 7.96 5.70 -9.37
CA PRO A 41 9.36 5.86 -9.79
C PRO A 41 10.39 5.66 -8.66
N ARG A 42 9.95 5.67 -7.40
CA ARG A 42 10.78 5.48 -6.21
C ARG A 42 10.70 4.06 -5.62
N SER A 43 9.88 3.19 -6.20
CA SER A 43 9.74 1.82 -5.70
C SER A 43 11.00 1.01 -6.04
N ASP A 44 11.37 0.11 -5.14
CA ASP A 44 12.45 -0.83 -5.35
C ASP A 44 12.04 -1.90 -6.38
N ILE A 45 13.02 -2.64 -6.88
CA ILE A 45 12.82 -3.80 -7.76
C ILE A 45 13.02 -5.05 -6.89
N ASP A 46 11.93 -5.71 -6.53
CA ASP A 46 11.92 -6.85 -5.64
C ASP A 46 12.16 -8.15 -6.41
N ILE A 47 13.33 -8.78 -6.23
CA ILE A 47 13.72 -10.04 -6.85
C ILE A 47 13.82 -11.13 -5.80
N LEU A 48 13.20 -12.28 -6.06
CA LEU A 48 13.35 -13.49 -5.25
C LEU A 48 14.15 -14.54 -6.01
N ILE A 49 15.26 -14.97 -5.44
CA ILE A 49 16.13 -16.03 -5.98
C ILE A 49 15.86 -17.32 -5.20
N TYR A 50 15.39 -18.35 -5.88
CA TYR A 50 15.32 -19.70 -5.32
C TYR A 50 16.62 -20.44 -5.60
N SER A 51 17.30 -20.86 -4.55
CA SER A 51 18.66 -21.40 -4.64
C SER A 51 18.85 -22.63 -3.72
N ASP A 52 19.89 -23.41 -3.99
CA ASP A 52 20.25 -24.59 -3.16
C ASP A 52 20.97 -24.22 -1.86
N LYS A 53 21.53 -23.02 -1.78
CA LYS A 53 22.27 -22.49 -0.64
C LYS A 53 22.07 -20.97 -0.51
N PRO A 54 22.39 -20.37 0.65
CA PRO A 54 22.39 -18.93 0.80
C PRO A 54 23.29 -18.24 -0.24
N ILE A 55 22.85 -17.10 -0.74
CA ILE A 55 23.63 -16.31 -1.70
C ILE A 55 24.87 -15.74 -0.99
N PRO A 56 26.08 -15.98 -1.50
CA PRO A 56 27.29 -15.36 -0.98
C PRO A 56 27.22 -13.84 -1.06
N ARG A 57 27.80 -13.16 -0.08
CA ARG A 57 27.77 -11.70 -0.01
C ARG A 57 28.46 -11.03 -1.21
N ASP A 58 29.53 -11.64 -1.72
CA ASP A 58 30.26 -11.10 -2.87
C ASP A 58 29.41 -11.13 -4.12
N ASP A 59 28.69 -12.23 -4.38
CA ASP A 59 27.74 -12.37 -5.50
C ASP A 59 26.63 -11.33 -5.40
N PHE A 60 26.09 -11.13 -4.19
CA PHE A 60 25.10 -10.08 -3.95
C PHE A 60 25.65 -8.67 -4.21
N MET A 61 26.86 -8.37 -3.77
CA MET A 61 27.48 -7.06 -3.97
C MET A 61 27.74 -6.76 -5.46
N GLU A 62 27.94 -7.78 -6.28
CA GLU A 62 28.03 -7.64 -7.73
C GLU A 62 26.69 -7.18 -8.32
N LEU A 63 25.59 -7.80 -7.93
CA LEU A 63 24.23 -7.37 -8.33
C LEU A 63 23.92 -5.92 -7.92
N ARG A 64 24.27 -5.55 -6.70
CA ARG A 64 24.02 -4.19 -6.19
C ARG A 64 24.79 -3.11 -6.96
N ARG A 65 25.90 -3.45 -7.59
CA ARG A 65 26.64 -2.52 -8.47
C ARG A 65 25.94 -2.27 -9.79
N LEU A 66 25.12 -3.20 -10.25
CA LEU A 66 24.37 -3.07 -11.50
C LEU A 66 23.16 -2.16 -11.32
N GLU A 67 22.43 -2.27 -10.19
CA GLU A 67 21.24 -1.48 -9.92
C GLU A 67 21.04 -1.28 -8.42
N GLU A 68 21.09 -0.02 -7.97
CA GLU A 68 20.92 0.34 -6.55
C GLU A 68 19.48 0.13 -6.04
N ALA A 69 18.51 0.15 -6.94
CA ALA A 69 17.09 -0.02 -6.57
C ALA A 69 16.70 -1.50 -6.40
N LEU A 70 17.62 -2.45 -6.60
CA LEU A 70 17.38 -3.87 -6.37
C LEU A 70 17.21 -4.16 -4.89
N ASP A 71 16.07 -4.74 -4.50
CA ASP A 71 15.91 -5.46 -3.24
C ASP A 71 15.91 -6.97 -3.55
N VAL A 72 16.99 -7.64 -3.15
CA VAL A 72 17.23 -9.04 -3.45
C VAL A 72 16.89 -9.89 -2.25
N PHE A 73 15.92 -10.77 -2.43
CA PHE A 73 15.58 -11.83 -1.49
C PHE A 73 16.08 -13.17 -2.02
N TYR A 74 16.43 -14.08 -1.13
CA TYR A 74 16.66 -15.46 -1.51
C TYR A 74 15.89 -16.43 -0.61
N THR A 75 15.54 -17.57 -1.15
CA THR A 75 14.93 -18.69 -0.42
C THR A 75 15.60 -20.00 -0.83
N ILE A 76 15.74 -20.92 0.13
CA ILE A 76 16.26 -22.28 -0.13
C ILE A 76 15.20 -23.36 0.10
N ASP A 77 14.07 -23.01 0.68
CA ASP A 77 13.03 -23.95 1.10
C ASP A 77 11.61 -23.55 0.61
N ASN A 78 11.50 -22.47 -0.19
CA ASN A 78 10.24 -21.88 -0.63
C ASN A 78 9.30 -21.50 0.54
N ARG A 79 9.87 -21.26 1.71
CA ARG A 79 9.14 -20.89 2.94
C ARG A 79 9.72 -19.65 3.58
N ASN A 80 11.02 -19.63 3.72
CA ASN A 80 11.74 -18.53 4.34
C ASN A 80 12.52 -17.77 3.27
N ALA A 81 12.30 -16.47 3.13
CA ALA A 81 13.13 -15.60 2.31
C ALA A 81 13.75 -14.50 3.16
N VAL A 82 15.00 -14.21 2.90
CA VAL A 82 15.78 -13.17 3.57
C VAL A 82 16.15 -12.11 2.56
N SER A 83 15.88 -10.83 2.89
CA SER A 83 16.40 -9.70 2.11
C SER A 83 17.88 -9.53 2.41
N MET A 84 18.66 -9.39 1.34
CA MET A 84 20.09 -9.13 1.46
C MET A 84 20.44 -7.64 1.61
N VAL A 85 19.42 -6.77 1.58
CA VAL A 85 19.58 -5.30 1.66
C VAL A 85 19.36 -4.79 3.07
N ASN A 86 18.32 -5.26 3.75
CA ASN A 86 17.86 -4.68 5.01
C ASN A 86 17.61 -5.71 6.11
N ASP A 87 18.08 -6.94 5.95
CA ASP A 87 17.90 -8.07 6.87
C ASP A 87 16.43 -8.40 7.19
N SER A 88 15.49 -7.85 6.45
CA SER A 88 14.09 -8.25 6.56
C SER A 88 13.89 -9.67 6.03
N TRP A 89 12.88 -10.36 6.54
CA TRP A 89 12.59 -11.71 6.11
C TRP A 89 11.09 -11.97 6.02
N LEU A 90 10.75 -12.87 5.12
CA LEU A 90 9.39 -13.35 4.89
C LEU A 90 9.32 -14.80 5.31
N ASN A 91 8.27 -15.18 6.02
CA ASN A 91 7.99 -16.56 6.35
C ASN A 91 6.55 -16.89 5.95
N ARG A 92 6.38 -17.73 4.94
CA ARG A 92 5.07 -18.15 4.40
C ARG A 92 5.17 -19.56 3.85
N ASP A 93 4.12 -20.36 4.08
CA ASP A 93 3.98 -21.62 3.38
C ASP A 93 3.77 -21.35 1.89
N ASP A 94 4.50 -22.10 1.04
CA ASP A 94 4.51 -21.89 -0.41
C ASP A 94 4.73 -20.43 -0.79
N LEU A 95 5.88 -19.90 -0.36
CA LEU A 95 6.22 -18.49 -0.43
C LEU A 95 6.03 -17.91 -1.84
N ILE A 96 6.56 -18.57 -2.86
CA ILE A 96 6.51 -18.11 -4.26
C ILE A 96 5.06 -17.87 -4.69
N LYS A 97 4.17 -18.82 -4.39
CA LYS A 97 2.75 -18.69 -4.70
C LYS A 97 2.06 -17.64 -3.84
N THR A 98 2.35 -17.61 -2.54
CA THR A 98 1.70 -16.71 -1.59
C THR A 98 2.00 -15.24 -1.85
N ILE A 99 3.20 -14.91 -2.32
CA ILE A 99 3.57 -13.56 -2.72
C ILE A 99 3.29 -13.29 -4.20
N ASP A 100 2.66 -14.24 -4.89
CA ASP A 100 2.31 -14.16 -6.32
C ASP A 100 3.52 -13.73 -7.18
N ALA A 101 4.66 -14.39 -6.92
CA ALA A 101 5.91 -14.08 -7.61
C ALA A 101 5.87 -14.57 -9.07
N GLN A 102 6.23 -13.68 -9.99
CA GLN A 102 6.26 -13.98 -11.42
C GLN A 102 7.63 -14.53 -11.83
N LEU A 103 7.64 -15.68 -12.50
CA LEU A 103 8.86 -16.33 -12.97
C LEU A 103 9.55 -15.48 -14.04
N LEU A 104 10.82 -15.16 -13.82
CA LEU A 104 11.68 -14.48 -14.79
C LEU A 104 12.63 -15.45 -15.50
N TRP A 105 13.14 -16.43 -14.77
CA TRP A 105 14.08 -17.41 -15.28
C TRP A 105 14.03 -18.68 -14.44
N ASP A 106 14.19 -19.78 -15.09
CA ASP A 106 14.31 -21.11 -14.47
C ASP A 106 15.42 -21.90 -15.17
N ARG A 107 16.15 -22.70 -14.40
CA ARG A 107 17.31 -23.43 -14.91
C ARG A 107 16.99 -24.39 -16.07
N ASP A 108 15.81 -25.00 -16.00
CA ASP A 108 15.40 -26.01 -16.97
C ASP A 108 14.72 -25.39 -18.19
N SER A 109 13.91 -24.34 -17.98
CA SER A 109 13.10 -23.70 -19.02
C SER A 109 13.70 -22.42 -19.62
N GLY A 110 14.72 -21.85 -18.98
CA GLY A 110 15.35 -20.59 -19.40
C GLY A 110 14.58 -19.34 -19.03
N PHE A 111 14.74 -18.28 -19.83
CA PHE A 111 14.09 -17.00 -19.58
C PHE A 111 12.58 -17.05 -19.90
N ASN A 112 11.79 -16.60 -18.95
CA ASN A 112 10.37 -16.33 -19.08
C ASN A 112 10.11 -14.90 -18.58
N VAL A 113 10.59 -13.91 -19.33
CA VAL A 113 10.41 -12.51 -18.94
C VAL A 113 8.98 -12.12 -19.23
N PRO A 114 8.14 -11.92 -18.20
CA PRO A 114 6.77 -11.46 -18.41
C PRO A 114 6.79 -10.09 -19.09
N GLU A 115 5.79 -9.82 -19.94
CA GLU A 115 5.58 -8.48 -20.47
C GLU A 115 5.16 -7.55 -19.33
N LEU A 116 6.15 -6.98 -18.62
CA LEU A 116 5.91 -6.01 -17.54
C LEU A 116 5.27 -4.69 -18.04
N ASN A 117 5.04 -4.59 -19.34
CA ASN A 117 4.52 -3.43 -20.05
C ASN A 117 2.99 -3.46 -20.25
N LYS A 118 2.29 -4.51 -19.85
CA LYS A 118 0.81 -4.48 -19.90
C LYS A 118 0.30 -3.56 -18.81
N HIS A 119 -0.21 -2.43 -19.26
CA HIS A 119 -0.85 -1.38 -18.46
C HIS A 119 -2.20 -1.78 -17.82
N ASP A 120 -2.49 -3.04 -17.72
CA ASP A 120 -3.59 -3.49 -16.87
C ASP A 120 -3.15 -3.32 -15.44
N ALA A 121 -3.32 -2.06 -14.97
CA ALA A 121 -3.08 -1.74 -13.59
C ALA A 121 -3.75 -2.82 -12.74
N MET A 122 -2.96 -3.53 -11.94
CA MET A 122 -3.49 -4.45 -10.95
C MET A 122 -4.63 -3.75 -10.22
N PRO A 123 -5.81 -4.33 -10.09
CA PRO A 123 -6.91 -3.75 -9.35
C PRO A 123 -6.41 -3.28 -7.98
N LEU A 124 -6.90 -2.15 -7.48
CA LEU A 124 -6.52 -1.59 -6.17
C LEU A 124 -6.53 -2.64 -5.06
N PHE A 125 -7.44 -3.59 -5.17
CA PHE A 125 -7.54 -4.75 -4.30
C PHE A 125 -6.30 -5.64 -4.29
N ASP A 126 -5.85 -6.06 -5.44
CA ASP A 126 -4.72 -6.98 -5.54
C ASP A 126 -3.43 -6.31 -5.07
N ARG A 127 -3.27 -5.00 -5.32
CA ARG A 127 -2.18 -4.19 -4.74
C ARG A 127 -2.20 -4.23 -3.22
N TYR A 128 -3.39 -4.08 -2.66
CA TYR A 128 -3.56 -4.00 -1.23
C TYR A 128 -3.35 -5.36 -0.58
N ASN A 129 -3.97 -6.40 -1.10
CA ASN A 129 -3.77 -7.78 -0.63
C ASN A 129 -2.31 -8.19 -0.71
N TYR A 130 -1.63 -7.83 -1.77
CA TYR A 130 -0.21 -8.08 -1.89
C TYR A 130 0.58 -7.41 -0.76
N LYS A 131 0.40 -6.10 -0.54
CA LYS A 131 1.05 -5.40 0.57
C LYS A 131 0.72 -6.00 1.93
N MET A 132 -0.53 -6.41 2.14
CA MET A 132 -0.98 -7.01 3.39
C MET A 132 -0.44 -8.43 3.60
N SER A 133 -0.37 -9.24 2.56
CA SER A 133 0.19 -10.61 2.64
C SER A 133 1.67 -10.63 3.03
N CYS A 134 2.39 -9.55 2.76
CA CYS A 134 3.79 -9.36 3.15
C CYS A 134 3.96 -8.83 4.59
N LEU A 135 2.89 -8.49 5.30
CA LEU A 135 2.97 -8.02 6.69
C LEU A 135 2.95 -9.19 7.68
N PRO A 136 3.87 -9.22 8.67
CA PRO A 136 3.94 -10.31 9.66
C PRO A 136 2.70 -10.45 10.56
N SER A 137 1.83 -9.46 10.59
CA SER A 137 0.71 -9.33 11.52
C SER A 137 -0.67 -9.51 10.89
N TYR A 138 -0.79 -10.27 9.80
CA TYR A 138 -2.11 -10.55 9.23
C TYR A 138 -2.94 -11.40 10.20
N THR A 139 -4.04 -10.88 10.69
CA THR A 139 -4.91 -11.51 11.68
C THR A 139 -6.26 -11.91 11.08
N GLY A 140 -6.96 -12.88 11.67
CA GLY A 140 -8.29 -13.29 11.23
C GLY A 140 -9.35 -12.17 11.29
N TYR A 141 -9.07 -11.04 11.94
CA TYR A 141 -9.96 -9.87 11.93
C TYR A 141 -9.91 -9.13 10.58
N GLN A 142 -8.75 -9.11 9.95
CA GLN A 142 -8.56 -8.52 8.62
C GLN A 142 -9.26 -9.39 7.55
N GLU A 143 -9.21 -10.71 7.66
CA GLU A 143 -9.99 -11.61 6.80
C GLU A 143 -11.48 -11.30 6.89
N LYS A 144 -12.03 -11.21 8.10
CA LYS A 144 -13.44 -10.85 8.32
C LYS A 144 -13.81 -9.48 7.74
N PHE A 145 -12.87 -8.52 7.79
CA PHE A 145 -13.07 -7.21 7.18
C PHE A 145 -13.23 -7.33 5.65
N PHE A 146 -12.32 -8.06 4.99
CA PHE A 146 -12.38 -8.24 3.55
C PHE A 146 -13.56 -9.10 3.09
N ASP A 147 -13.95 -10.10 3.88
CA ASP A 147 -15.17 -10.88 3.63
C ASP A 147 -16.42 -9.99 3.62
N LYS A 148 -16.45 -8.97 4.48
CA LYS A 148 -17.60 -8.07 4.59
C LYS A 148 -17.62 -6.96 3.55
N TYR A 149 -16.50 -6.27 3.38
CA TYR A 149 -16.46 -5.03 2.59
C TYR A 149 -15.80 -5.23 1.22
N GLY A 150 -15.12 -6.34 1.04
CA GLY A 150 -14.29 -6.54 -0.12
C GLY A 150 -13.08 -5.60 -0.12
N PRO A 151 -12.47 -5.49 -1.28
CA PRO A 151 -11.25 -4.70 -1.49
C PRO A 151 -11.54 -3.24 -1.86
N GLY A 152 -10.48 -2.42 -1.87
CA GLY A 152 -10.59 -1.02 -2.30
C GLY A 152 -11.33 -0.13 -1.30
N CYS A 153 -11.26 -0.46 -0.01
CA CYS A 153 -11.89 0.34 1.03
C CYS A 153 -11.09 1.61 1.33
N VAL A 154 -11.82 2.71 1.56
CA VAL A 154 -11.29 4.00 2.02
C VAL A 154 -11.86 4.29 3.39
N PHE A 155 -10.99 4.48 4.37
CA PHE A 155 -11.42 4.75 5.74
C PHE A 155 -11.85 6.20 5.89
N VAL A 156 -13.08 6.41 6.35
CA VAL A 156 -13.60 7.75 6.66
C VAL A 156 -13.39 8.03 8.15
N ILE A 157 -12.34 8.77 8.46
CA ILE A 157 -11.94 9.17 9.80
C ILE A 157 -12.74 10.42 10.16
N MET A 158 -13.79 10.26 10.97
CA MET A 158 -14.67 11.35 11.38
C MET A 158 -15.40 11.00 12.69
N PRO A 159 -15.92 12.00 13.42
CA PRO A 159 -16.74 11.70 14.59
C PRO A 159 -18.00 10.91 14.23
N PHE A 160 -18.38 9.97 15.10
CA PHE A 160 -19.63 9.21 15.01
C PHE A 160 -20.80 10.07 15.51
N ASP A 161 -21.16 11.09 14.75
CA ASP A 161 -22.15 12.08 15.10
C ASP A 161 -23.12 12.31 13.94
N LYS A 162 -24.42 12.17 14.20
CA LYS A 162 -25.51 12.31 13.21
C LYS A 162 -25.45 13.61 12.40
N ARG A 163 -24.87 14.67 12.98
CA ARG A 163 -24.67 15.94 12.27
C ARG A 163 -23.83 15.81 10.99
N TYR A 164 -22.99 14.78 10.94
CA TYR A 164 -22.06 14.55 9.82
C TYR A 164 -22.46 13.39 8.92
N ASP A 165 -23.58 12.70 9.21
CA ASP A 165 -24.07 11.60 8.38
C ASP A 165 -24.29 12.03 6.93
N LYS A 166 -24.79 13.25 6.72
CA LYS A 166 -24.95 13.79 5.35
C LYS A 166 -23.62 13.92 4.60
N LEU A 167 -22.55 14.32 5.27
CA LEU A 167 -21.21 14.35 4.68
C LEU A 167 -20.73 12.94 4.38
N TYR A 168 -20.97 12.00 5.29
CA TYR A 168 -20.60 10.62 5.11
C TYR A 168 -21.31 9.99 3.90
N GLU A 169 -22.59 10.21 3.73
CA GLU A 169 -23.33 9.72 2.54
C GLU A 169 -22.79 10.31 1.23
N VAL A 170 -22.46 11.60 1.20
CA VAL A 170 -21.81 12.22 0.03
C VAL A 170 -20.47 11.53 -0.29
N LEU A 171 -19.65 11.23 0.73
CA LEU A 171 -18.38 10.53 0.54
C LEU A 171 -18.61 9.10 0.00
N LYS A 172 -19.58 8.37 0.55
CA LYS A 172 -19.95 7.03 0.04
C LYS A 172 -20.35 7.07 -1.44
N GLU A 173 -21.17 8.01 -1.84
CA GLU A 173 -21.60 8.16 -3.23
C GLU A 173 -20.42 8.45 -4.17
N VAL A 174 -19.52 9.35 -3.76
CA VAL A 174 -18.35 9.70 -4.57
C VAL A 174 -17.42 8.49 -4.73
N PHE A 175 -17.09 7.81 -3.64
CA PHE A 175 -16.22 6.63 -3.69
C PHE A 175 -16.85 5.48 -4.48
N ASN A 176 -18.14 5.23 -4.31
CA ASN A 176 -18.86 4.19 -5.04
C ASN A 176 -18.81 4.41 -6.57
N ARG A 177 -18.95 5.66 -7.04
CA ARG A 177 -18.79 6.00 -8.47
C ARG A 177 -17.39 5.68 -9.00
N LEU A 178 -16.38 5.68 -8.13
CA LEU A 178 -14.99 5.38 -8.45
C LEU A 178 -14.60 3.92 -8.13
N ARG A 179 -15.60 3.05 -7.90
CA ARG A 179 -15.42 1.64 -7.53
C ARG A 179 -14.59 1.43 -6.26
N LEU A 180 -14.68 2.36 -5.34
CA LEU A 180 -14.10 2.30 -4.00
C LEU A 180 -15.23 2.25 -2.97
N THR A 181 -14.96 1.65 -1.83
CA THR A 181 -15.94 1.53 -0.73
C THR A 181 -15.53 2.42 0.42
N ALA A 182 -16.33 3.45 0.74
CA ALA A 182 -16.13 4.23 1.95
C ALA A 182 -16.63 3.45 3.17
N VAL A 183 -15.83 3.36 4.21
CA VAL A 183 -16.16 2.64 5.45
C VAL A 183 -15.82 3.48 6.68
N ARG A 184 -16.63 3.34 7.74
CA ARG A 184 -16.45 4.03 9.02
C ARG A 184 -16.45 3.00 10.17
N ALA A 185 -15.65 3.21 11.20
CA ALA A 185 -15.40 2.18 12.22
C ALA A 185 -16.58 1.87 13.14
N ASP A 186 -17.67 2.67 13.11
CA ASP A 186 -18.90 2.39 13.82
C ASP A 186 -19.90 1.51 13.03
N GLU A 187 -19.63 1.23 11.75
CA GLU A 187 -20.53 0.42 10.94
C GLU A 187 -20.44 -1.07 11.27
N ASN A 188 -19.30 -1.54 11.75
CA ASN A 188 -19.11 -2.93 12.10
C ASN A 188 -18.05 -3.12 13.19
N THR A 189 -18.24 -4.13 14.03
CA THR A 189 -17.32 -4.50 15.09
C THR A 189 -16.60 -5.78 14.72
N PHE A 190 -15.32 -5.68 14.41
CA PHE A 190 -14.42 -6.81 14.14
C PHE A 190 -13.68 -7.25 15.40
N HIS A 191 -13.42 -6.32 16.32
CA HIS A 191 -12.75 -6.58 17.59
C HIS A 191 -13.51 -5.93 18.76
N ALA A 192 -13.49 -6.58 19.92
CA ALA A 192 -14.22 -6.10 21.11
C ALA A 192 -13.59 -4.83 21.72
N ASP A 193 -12.28 -4.66 21.63
CA ASP A 193 -11.59 -3.44 22.01
C ASP A 193 -11.78 -2.37 20.94
N LEU A 194 -12.10 -1.13 21.37
CA LEU A 194 -12.39 -0.05 20.45
C LEU A 194 -11.18 0.34 19.59
N TRP A 195 -10.00 0.42 20.19
CA TRP A 195 -8.80 0.82 19.45
C TRP A 195 -8.37 -0.28 18.46
N GLU A 196 -8.43 -1.53 18.88
CA GLU A 196 -8.15 -2.67 18.02
C GLU A 196 -9.16 -2.78 16.86
N ASN A 197 -10.43 -2.44 17.12
CA ASN A 197 -11.43 -2.34 16.05
C ASN A 197 -11.09 -1.25 15.03
N VAL A 198 -10.68 -0.07 15.50
CA VAL A 198 -10.21 1.02 14.62
C VAL A 198 -8.97 0.61 13.84
N ASN A 199 -8.02 -0.11 14.47
CA ASN A 199 -6.82 -0.62 13.81
C ASN A 199 -7.14 -1.54 12.63
N VAL A 200 -8.19 -2.36 12.71
CA VAL A 200 -8.61 -3.19 11.57
C VAL A 200 -8.95 -2.31 10.36
N TYR A 201 -9.68 -1.23 10.55
CA TYR A 201 -10.00 -0.28 9.47
C TYR A 201 -8.75 0.46 8.98
N LEU A 202 -7.90 0.95 9.90
CA LEU A 202 -6.65 1.63 9.57
C LEU A 202 -5.71 0.74 8.74
N ASP A 203 -5.65 -0.55 9.07
CA ASP A 203 -4.78 -1.51 8.38
C ASP A 203 -5.40 -2.01 7.07
N CYS A 204 -6.70 -2.26 7.03
CA CYS A 204 -7.37 -2.85 5.87
C CYS A 204 -7.71 -1.85 4.76
N CYS A 205 -7.84 -0.55 5.04
CA CYS A 205 -8.17 0.44 4.02
C CYS A 205 -6.94 0.89 3.22
N VAL A 206 -7.12 1.11 1.92
CA VAL A 206 -6.04 1.54 1.00
C VAL A 206 -5.62 3.00 1.22
N ALA A 207 -6.55 3.82 1.68
CA ALA A 207 -6.38 5.23 1.93
C ALA A 207 -7.38 5.71 2.98
N ALA A 208 -7.32 6.99 3.36
CA ALA A 208 -8.34 7.58 4.22
C ALA A 208 -8.80 8.96 3.74
N VAL A 209 -10.01 9.32 4.16
CA VAL A 209 -10.50 10.70 4.19
C VAL A 209 -10.72 11.08 5.65
N ALA A 210 -10.09 12.15 6.10
CA ALA A 210 -10.18 12.61 7.47
C ALA A 210 -10.93 13.93 7.57
N PHE A 211 -11.97 13.98 8.40
CA PHE A 211 -12.74 15.18 8.66
C PHE A 211 -12.40 15.77 10.02
N PHE A 212 -11.74 16.91 10.01
CA PHE A 212 -11.47 17.70 11.20
C PHE A 212 -12.65 18.64 11.49
N GLU A 213 -13.49 18.26 12.43
CA GLU A 213 -14.59 19.10 12.87
C GLU A 213 -14.14 20.09 13.94
N LYS A 214 -14.79 21.25 14.00
CA LYS A 214 -14.59 22.21 15.08
C LYS A 214 -15.44 21.83 16.30
N LYS A 215 -14.81 21.43 17.40
CA LYS A 215 -15.50 21.25 18.70
C LYS A 215 -15.76 22.58 19.39
N LEU A 216 -16.79 22.60 20.22
CA LEU A 216 -17.28 23.83 20.94
C LEU A 216 -16.16 24.55 21.70
N CYS A 217 -15.22 23.82 22.30
CA CYS A 217 -14.19 24.39 23.16
C CYS A 217 -12.74 24.15 22.67
N LYS A 218 -12.54 23.51 21.52
CA LYS A 218 -11.22 23.13 21.02
C LYS A 218 -11.11 23.32 19.52
N SER A 219 -9.88 23.38 19.00
CA SER A 219 -9.63 23.60 17.58
C SER A 219 -10.09 22.43 16.71
N PHE A 220 -9.83 21.19 17.10
CA PHE A 220 -10.17 19.96 16.36
C PHE A 220 -10.24 18.73 17.29
N ASN A 221 -10.71 17.59 16.75
CA ASN A 221 -10.76 16.32 17.47
C ASN A 221 -9.37 15.65 17.49
N PRO A 222 -8.77 15.40 18.68
CA PRO A 222 -7.45 14.78 18.77
C PRO A 222 -7.43 13.33 18.27
N ASN A 223 -8.54 12.58 18.35
CA ASN A 223 -8.60 11.21 17.86
C ASN A 223 -8.45 11.17 16.33
N VAL A 224 -9.11 12.09 15.62
CA VAL A 224 -8.91 12.22 14.17
C VAL A 224 -7.44 12.47 13.83
N ALA A 225 -6.76 13.32 14.59
CA ALA A 225 -5.34 13.60 14.37
C ALA A 225 -4.46 12.36 14.63
N LEU A 226 -4.76 11.58 15.66
CA LEU A 226 -4.06 10.32 15.97
C LEU A 226 -4.21 9.31 14.83
N GLU A 227 -5.43 9.07 14.37
CA GLU A 227 -5.73 8.13 13.29
C GLU A 227 -5.09 8.56 11.96
N VAL A 228 -5.12 9.86 11.65
CA VAL A 228 -4.40 10.43 10.49
C VAL A 228 -2.89 10.20 10.61
N GLY A 229 -2.32 10.45 11.78
CA GLY A 229 -0.90 10.21 12.06
C GLY A 229 -0.53 8.74 11.83
N TYR A 230 -1.36 7.82 12.30
CA TYR A 230 -1.16 6.38 12.08
C TYR A 230 -1.17 6.03 10.58
N MET A 231 -2.18 6.48 9.83
CA MET A 231 -2.27 6.24 8.37
C MET A 231 -1.04 6.78 7.62
N LEU A 232 -0.60 7.99 7.96
CA LEU A 232 0.58 8.59 7.34
C LEU A 232 1.87 7.85 7.71
N GLY A 233 2.01 7.42 8.97
CA GLY A 233 3.13 6.59 9.43
C GLY A 233 3.21 5.23 8.71
N ARG A 234 2.07 4.71 8.28
CA ARG A 234 1.97 3.48 7.45
C ARG A 234 2.16 3.76 5.95
N GLY A 235 2.52 4.97 5.57
CA GLY A 235 2.72 5.36 4.18
C GLY A 235 1.42 5.51 3.35
N LYS A 236 0.26 5.42 4.00
CA LYS A 236 -1.04 5.53 3.33
C LYS A 236 -1.38 6.98 3.00
N LYS A 237 -2.16 7.18 1.96
CA LYS A 237 -2.60 8.51 1.53
C LYS A 237 -3.82 8.94 2.32
N VAL A 238 -3.86 10.21 2.72
CA VAL A 238 -4.99 10.78 3.46
C VAL A 238 -5.43 12.08 2.79
N PHE A 239 -6.72 12.17 2.42
CA PHE A 239 -7.36 13.41 2.01
C PHE A 239 -7.93 14.12 3.24
N ILE A 240 -7.58 15.37 3.44
CA ILE A 240 -8.01 16.14 4.60
C ILE A 240 -9.18 17.04 4.24
N ILE A 241 -10.27 16.91 4.98
CA ILE A 241 -11.41 17.83 4.99
C ILE A 241 -11.39 18.51 6.35
N LYS A 242 -11.43 19.82 6.40
CA LYS A 242 -11.54 20.55 7.68
C LYS A 242 -12.71 21.51 7.67
N ASP A 243 -13.37 21.64 8.79
CA ASP A 243 -14.34 22.70 9.03
C ASP A 243 -13.62 24.05 8.82
N ARG A 244 -14.14 24.88 7.92
CA ARG A 244 -13.56 26.20 7.58
C ARG A 244 -13.34 27.11 8.77
N ARG A 245 -14.01 26.87 9.90
CA ARG A 245 -13.87 27.63 11.15
C ARG A 245 -12.61 27.23 11.95
N ILE A 246 -11.95 26.14 11.57
CA ILE A 246 -10.66 25.76 12.15
C ILE A 246 -9.58 26.60 11.47
N LYS A 247 -8.89 27.44 12.25
CA LYS A 247 -7.81 28.28 11.75
C LYS A 247 -6.53 27.45 11.51
N ASP A 248 -6.18 26.59 12.45
CA ASP A 248 -4.93 25.83 12.46
C ASP A 248 -5.16 24.33 12.63
N LEU A 249 -4.62 23.55 11.74
CA LEU A 249 -4.41 22.11 11.91
C LEU A 249 -3.10 21.86 12.69
N PRO A 250 -2.88 20.63 13.18
CA PRO A 250 -1.58 20.24 13.73
C PRO A 250 -0.42 20.66 12.83
N THR A 251 0.70 21.07 13.42
CA THR A 251 1.84 21.67 12.70
C THR A 251 2.32 20.78 11.55
N ASP A 252 2.40 19.47 11.78
CA ASP A 252 2.86 18.48 10.82
C ASP A 252 1.88 18.24 9.65
N MET A 253 0.67 18.80 9.75
CA MET A 253 -0.36 18.73 8.71
C MET A 253 -0.55 20.04 7.94
N LYS A 254 0.07 21.14 8.38
CA LYS A 254 -0.10 22.47 7.76
C LYS A 254 0.33 22.54 6.29
N GLY A 255 1.26 21.68 5.86
CA GLY A 255 1.71 21.61 4.46
C GLY A 255 0.87 20.73 3.54
N LYS A 256 -0.19 20.08 4.06
CA LYS A 256 -1.02 19.18 3.24
C LYS A 256 -2.17 19.94 2.60
N ILE A 257 -2.49 19.54 1.36
CA ILE A 257 -3.69 20.05 0.67
C ILE A 257 -4.92 19.59 1.45
N CYS A 258 -5.75 20.54 1.89
CA CYS A 258 -7.01 20.25 2.58
C CYS A 258 -8.18 20.95 1.90
N TYR A 259 -9.37 20.36 2.05
CA TYR A 259 -10.62 20.95 1.62
C TYR A 259 -11.31 21.68 2.79
N ASP A 260 -11.65 22.95 2.59
CA ASP A 260 -12.38 23.74 3.58
C ASP A 260 -13.88 23.47 3.48
N TYR A 261 -14.39 22.65 4.40
CA TYR A 261 -15.79 22.27 4.46
C TYR A 261 -16.63 23.37 5.13
N ASN A 262 -17.73 23.71 4.51
CA ASN A 262 -18.71 24.63 5.06
C ASN A 262 -19.91 23.89 5.67
N PRO A 263 -20.02 23.74 6.99
CA PRO A 263 -21.11 22.99 7.62
C PRO A 263 -22.50 23.62 7.45
N SER A 264 -22.57 24.93 7.13
CA SER A 264 -23.82 25.67 6.98
C SER A 264 -24.13 26.11 5.55
N GLY A 265 -23.38 25.62 4.56
CA GLY A 265 -23.49 26.05 3.17
C GLY A 265 -23.20 24.96 2.15
N LYS A 266 -23.09 25.38 0.91
CA LYS A 266 -22.77 24.48 -0.20
C LYS A 266 -21.30 24.05 -0.18
N ASN A 267 -21.06 22.82 -0.60
CA ASN A 267 -19.74 22.21 -0.74
C ASN A 267 -19.58 21.60 -2.16
N ASP A 268 -20.06 22.32 -3.17
CA ASP A 268 -20.21 21.83 -4.56
C ASP A 268 -18.89 21.34 -5.18
N SER A 269 -17.75 21.85 -4.71
CA SER A 269 -16.43 21.45 -5.23
C SER A 269 -15.78 20.27 -4.49
N LEU A 270 -16.39 19.73 -3.44
CA LEU A 270 -15.82 18.62 -2.66
C LEU A 270 -15.62 17.39 -3.53
N GLU A 271 -16.66 17.02 -4.27
CA GLU A 271 -16.64 15.85 -5.14
C GLU A 271 -15.55 15.94 -6.22
N ALA A 272 -15.45 17.08 -6.90
CA ALA A 272 -14.43 17.30 -7.93
C ALA A 272 -13.01 17.20 -7.35
N LYS A 273 -12.75 17.86 -6.22
CA LYS A 273 -11.44 17.82 -5.56
C LYS A 273 -11.07 16.44 -5.01
N LEU A 274 -12.05 15.72 -4.49
CA LEU A 274 -11.85 14.35 -4.03
C LEU A 274 -11.54 13.42 -5.21
N GLY A 275 -12.27 13.57 -6.33
CA GLY A 275 -12.01 12.83 -7.56
C GLY A 275 -10.60 13.08 -8.13
N GLU A 276 -10.18 14.34 -8.22
CA GLU A 276 -8.82 14.70 -8.64
C GLU A 276 -7.76 14.08 -7.71
N TRP A 277 -8.00 14.13 -6.40
CA TRP A 277 -7.07 13.56 -5.43
C TRP A 277 -6.96 12.04 -5.56
N ILE A 278 -8.07 11.34 -5.78
CA ILE A 278 -8.10 9.88 -5.98
C ILE A 278 -7.29 9.52 -7.22
N GLN A 279 -7.56 10.16 -8.37
CA GLN A 279 -6.85 9.89 -9.62
C GLN A 279 -5.33 10.10 -9.51
N LYS A 280 -4.91 11.03 -8.65
CA LYS A 280 -3.48 11.35 -8.45
C LYS A 280 -2.78 10.43 -7.45
N ASN A 281 -3.50 9.85 -6.49
CA ASN A 281 -2.90 9.22 -5.31
C ASN A 281 -3.22 7.73 -5.16
N LEU A 282 -4.28 7.25 -5.78
CA LEU A 282 -4.73 5.87 -5.79
C LEU A 282 -4.74 5.27 -7.19
#